data_1c6d4e4f5ac3d8832a701edec155c985
#
_entry.id   1c6d4e4f5ac3d8832a701edec155c985
#
_cell.length_a   1.000
_cell.length_b   1.000
_cell.length_c   1.000
_cell.angle_alpha   90.00
_cell.angle_beta   90.00
_cell.angle_gamma   90.00
#
_symmetry.space_group_name_H-M   'P 1'
#
loop_
_entity.id
_entity.type
_entity.pdbx_description
1 polymer ?
#
loop_
_entity_poly.entity_id
_entity_poly.type
_entity_poly.pdbx_seq_one_letter_code
_entity_poly.pdbx_strand_id
1 'polypeptide(L)'
;MPAVSFQSVSKTYTTPRGPFHALSGVSLDIEEGEFFGLLGPNGAGKTTLISILAGLARATQGRVTVLGHDVQQDYANARRKLGVVPQELVFDPFFNVREALRLQSGYFGVRHNDDWIDELLASLGLADKANANMRQLSGGMKRRVLVAQALVHKPPIIVLDEPTAGVDVELRQTLWHFIARLNKEGHTVLLTTHYLEEAEALCNRIAMLKSGRVVALDRTSELLKAASGNVLVFKTDSALPPALAAQARVTGRVVQMAAHDAQDIEQHLAALRQAGVDVQDVEIRRADLEDVFLSVMASASGGQVA
;
A
#
# COMPACT_ATOMS: atom_id res chain seq x y z
N MET A 1 -21.85 -5.84 -5.84
CA MET A 1 -21.88 -4.63 -5.00
C MET A 1 -20.46 -4.40 -4.52
N PRO A 2 -19.91 -3.20 -4.53
CA PRO A 2 -18.52 -3.06 -4.09
C PRO A 2 -18.39 -3.43 -2.61
N ALA A 3 -17.27 -4.06 -2.25
CA ALA A 3 -16.93 -4.35 -0.87
C ALA A 3 -16.69 -3.06 -0.08
N VAL A 4 -16.00 -2.10 -0.71
CA VAL A 4 -15.77 -0.76 -0.16
C VAL A 4 -16.07 0.27 -1.25
N SER A 5 -16.84 1.31 -0.90
CA SER A 5 -17.12 2.44 -1.81
C SER A 5 -16.80 3.76 -1.13
N PHE A 6 -16.01 4.59 -1.79
CA PHE A 6 -15.75 5.98 -1.43
C PHE A 6 -16.44 6.87 -2.47
N GLN A 7 -17.32 7.77 -2.04
CA GLN A 7 -18.12 8.64 -2.90
C GLN A 7 -17.83 10.10 -2.57
N SER A 8 -17.03 10.76 -3.41
CA SER A 8 -16.64 12.19 -3.30
C SER A 8 -16.12 12.57 -1.91
N VAL A 9 -15.29 11.69 -1.32
CA VAL A 9 -14.81 11.83 0.05
C VAL A 9 -13.80 12.96 0.14
N SER A 10 -14.11 13.95 0.99
CA SER A 10 -13.21 15.06 1.32
C SER A 10 -12.96 15.11 2.82
N LYS A 11 -11.75 15.49 3.20
CA LYS A 11 -11.37 15.70 4.60
C LYS A 11 -10.53 16.94 4.75
N THR A 12 -11.03 17.87 5.58
CA THR A 12 -10.31 19.08 5.97
C THR A 12 -10.08 19.04 7.49
N TYR A 13 -8.84 19.26 7.90
CA TYR A 13 -8.46 19.43 9.30
C TYR A 13 -8.25 20.93 9.58
N THR A 14 -8.72 21.39 10.72
CA THR A 14 -8.42 22.72 11.22
C THR A 14 -7.07 22.69 11.92
N THR A 15 -6.11 23.47 11.45
CA THR A 15 -4.78 23.57 12.06
C THR A 15 -4.51 25.01 12.48
N PRO A 16 -3.55 25.27 13.39
CA PRO A 16 -3.13 26.62 13.74
C PRO A 16 -2.66 27.49 12.57
N ARG A 17 -2.25 26.83 11.44
CA ARG A 17 -1.82 27.48 10.21
C ARG A 17 -2.95 27.67 9.18
N GLY A 18 -4.20 27.34 9.55
CA GLY A 18 -5.35 27.36 8.66
C GLY A 18 -5.86 25.95 8.28
N PRO A 19 -6.86 25.88 7.38
CA PRO A 19 -7.42 24.61 6.94
C PRO A 19 -6.40 23.79 6.14
N PHE A 20 -6.28 22.50 6.46
CA PHE A 20 -5.46 21.53 5.73
C PHE A 20 -6.38 20.51 5.04
N HIS A 21 -6.38 20.51 3.71
CA HIS A 21 -7.18 19.61 2.89
C HIS A 21 -6.43 18.29 2.70
N ALA A 22 -6.71 17.31 3.54
CA ALA A 22 -6.08 16.00 3.48
C ALA A 22 -6.64 15.10 2.36
N LEU A 23 -7.94 15.28 2.02
CA LEU A 23 -8.62 14.60 0.91
C LEU A 23 -9.52 15.58 0.20
N SER A 24 -9.62 15.46 -1.14
CA SER A 24 -10.37 16.36 -2.02
C SER A 24 -11.16 15.55 -3.06
N GLY A 25 -12.40 15.14 -2.71
CA GLY A 25 -13.33 14.50 -3.62
C GLY A 25 -12.91 13.11 -4.09
N VAL A 26 -12.31 12.29 -3.21
CA VAL A 26 -11.87 10.93 -3.54
C VAL A 26 -13.09 10.05 -3.82
N SER A 27 -13.13 9.45 -5.03
CA SER A 27 -14.14 8.47 -5.42
C SER A 27 -13.43 7.24 -5.99
N LEU A 28 -13.68 6.08 -5.38
CA LEU A 28 -13.22 4.78 -5.86
C LEU A 28 -14.03 3.65 -5.23
N ASP A 29 -14.15 2.55 -5.95
CA ASP A 29 -14.79 1.33 -5.48
C ASP A 29 -13.78 0.18 -5.47
N ILE A 30 -13.88 -0.70 -4.46
CA ILE A 30 -13.12 -1.93 -4.31
C ILE A 30 -14.11 -3.08 -4.37
N GLU A 31 -13.90 -4.02 -5.30
CA GLU A 31 -14.82 -5.13 -5.49
C GLU A 31 -14.59 -6.25 -4.47
N GLU A 32 -15.61 -7.10 -4.25
CA GLU A 32 -15.49 -8.26 -3.36
C GLU A 32 -14.43 -9.24 -3.89
N GLY A 33 -13.57 -9.74 -3.00
CA GLY A 33 -12.47 -10.65 -3.33
C GLY A 33 -11.27 -9.98 -4.03
N GLU A 34 -11.30 -8.67 -4.22
CA GLU A 34 -10.21 -7.94 -4.85
C GLU A 34 -9.01 -7.76 -3.90
N PHE A 35 -7.80 -7.88 -4.42
CA PHE A 35 -6.58 -7.40 -3.76
C PHE A 35 -6.24 -6.03 -4.33
N PHE A 36 -6.56 -4.98 -3.59
CA PHE A 36 -6.49 -3.58 -4.03
C PHE A 36 -5.32 -2.84 -3.37
N GLY A 37 -4.51 -2.15 -4.18
CA GLY A 37 -3.41 -1.31 -3.74
C GLY A 37 -3.77 0.17 -3.66
N LEU A 38 -3.45 0.82 -2.56
CA LEU A 38 -3.57 2.28 -2.41
C LEU A 38 -2.18 2.87 -2.20
N LEU A 39 -1.61 3.45 -3.25
CA LEU A 39 -0.25 3.98 -3.28
C LEU A 39 -0.23 5.51 -3.25
N GLY A 40 0.91 6.06 -2.92
CA GLY A 40 1.12 7.51 -2.92
C GLY A 40 2.25 7.91 -1.99
N PRO A 41 2.85 9.09 -2.18
CA PRO A 41 3.90 9.58 -1.30
C PRO A 41 3.39 9.84 0.13
N ASN A 42 4.32 10.10 1.06
CA ASN A 42 3.96 10.50 2.41
C ASN A 42 3.15 11.80 2.36
N GLY A 43 2.07 11.85 3.15
CA GLY A 43 1.13 12.99 3.14
C GLY A 43 0.13 13.00 1.97
N ALA A 44 0.10 11.97 1.09
CA ALA A 44 -0.87 11.89 0.00
C ALA A 44 -2.32 11.74 0.45
N GLY A 45 -2.58 11.35 1.71
CA GLY A 45 -3.91 11.15 2.27
C GLY A 45 -4.30 9.68 2.52
N LYS A 46 -3.41 8.72 2.26
CA LYS A 46 -3.69 7.26 2.42
C LYS A 46 -4.21 6.91 3.82
N THR A 47 -3.45 7.23 4.87
CA THR A 47 -3.83 6.96 6.26
C THR A 47 -5.10 7.72 6.67
N THR A 48 -5.34 8.91 6.11
CA THR A 48 -6.61 9.64 6.33
C THR A 48 -7.79 8.88 5.73
N LEU A 49 -7.65 8.35 4.51
CA LEU A 49 -8.69 7.57 3.83
C LEU A 49 -8.99 6.29 4.60
N ILE A 50 -7.96 5.56 5.05
CA ILE A 50 -8.08 4.36 5.89
C ILE A 50 -8.73 4.71 7.23
N SER A 51 -8.35 5.82 7.88
CA SER A 51 -8.94 6.24 9.15
C SER A 51 -10.44 6.53 9.03
N ILE A 52 -10.88 7.09 7.89
CA ILE A 52 -12.31 7.29 7.62
C ILE A 52 -13.00 5.95 7.40
N LEU A 53 -12.43 5.04 6.62
CA LEU A 53 -12.95 3.69 6.39
C LEU A 53 -13.10 2.91 7.70
N ALA A 54 -12.10 2.96 8.56
CA ALA A 54 -12.09 2.33 9.89
C ALA A 54 -13.06 3.00 10.90
N GLY A 55 -13.65 4.16 10.54
CA GLY A 55 -14.50 4.94 11.43
C GLY A 55 -13.75 5.64 12.56
N LEU A 56 -12.42 5.81 12.44
CA LEU A 56 -11.56 6.56 13.38
C LEU A 56 -11.61 8.07 13.10
N ALA A 57 -11.89 8.47 11.86
CA ALA A 57 -12.08 9.85 11.46
C ALA A 57 -13.41 10.00 10.70
N ARG A 58 -14.01 11.19 10.75
CA ARG A 58 -15.19 11.51 9.94
C ARG A 58 -14.79 12.26 8.69
N ALA A 59 -15.38 11.90 7.55
CA ALA A 59 -15.28 12.70 6.34
C ALA A 59 -15.91 14.09 6.58
N THR A 60 -15.34 15.14 5.97
CA THR A 60 -15.96 16.47 5.97
C THR A 60 -17.09 16.52 4.95
N GLN A 61 -16.93 15.81 3.83
CA GLN A 61 -17.93 15.65 2.78
C GLN A 61 -17.80 14.25 2.16
N GLY A 62 -18.86 13.82 1.47
CA GLY A 62 -18.90 12.51 0.82
C GLY A 62 -19.33 11.39 1.76
N ARG A 63 -19.28 10.17 1.24
CA ARG A 63 -19.79 8.97 1.90
C ARG A 63 -18.83 7.80 1.72
N VAL A 64 -18.73 6.96 2.75
CA VAL A 64 -17.97 5.69 2.67
C VAL A 64 -18.89 4.56 3.13
N THR A 65 -18.92 3.48 2.36
CA THR A 65 -19.69 2.28 2.72
C THR A 65 -18.81 1.03 2.66
N VAL A 66 -19.14 0.06 3.50
CA VAL A 66 -18.51 -1.25 3.63
C VAL A 66 -19.61 -2.30 3.49
N LEU A 67 -19.62 -3.08 2.41
CA LEU A 67 -20.69 -4.02 2.06
C LEU A 67 -22.09 -3.39 2.23
N GLY A 68 -22.25 -2.16 1.72
CA GLY A 68 -23.48 -1.39 1.81
C GLY A 68 -23.74 -0.66 3.14
N HIS A 69 -22.99 -0.96 4.21
CA HIS A 69 -23.11 -0.30 5.51
C HIS A 69 -22.32 1.01 5.55
N ASP A 70 -22.96 2.11 5.88
CA ASP A 70 -22.32 3.41 6.01
C ASP A 70 -21.40 3.44 7.25
N VAL A 71 -20.15 3.84 7.07
CA VAL A 71 -19.15 3.82 8.16
C VAL A 71 -19.44 4.82 9.29
N GLN A 72 -20.33 5.78 9.09
CA GLN A 72 -20.73 6.76 10.11
C GLN A 72 -22.11 6.47 10.68
N GLN A 73 -23.09 6.17 9.83
CA GLN A 73 -24.49 5.97 10.23
C GLN A 73 -24.76 4.56 10.73
N ASP A 74 -24.12 3.56 10.12
CA ASP A 74 -24.20 2.14 10.48
C ASP A 74 -22.83 1.57 10.87
N TYR A 75 -22.11 2.33 11.70
CA TYR A 75 -20.72 2.06 12.06
C TYR A 75 -20.52 0.67 12.71
N ALA A 76 -21.49 0.18 13.46
CA ALA A 76 -21.38 -1.09 14.16
C ALA A 76 -21.34 -2.28 13.18
N ASN A 77 -22.18 -2.26 12.14
CA ASN A 77 -22.20 -3.28 11.10
C ASN A 77 -20.99 -3.13 10.17
N ALA A 78 -20.64 -1.91 9.77
CA ALA A 78 -19.45 -1.64 8.95
C ALA A 78 -18.16 -2.17 9.62
N ARG A 79 -17.93 -1.85 10.92
CA ARG A 79 -16.74 -2.30 11.66
C ARG A 79 -16.63 -3.80 11.83
N ARG A 80 -17.75 -4.51 11.99
CA ARG A 80 -17.74 -5.98 12.07
C ARG A 80 -17.27 -6.65 10.78
N LYS A 81 -17.32 -5.93 9.66
CA LYS A 81 -16.88 -6.42 8.34
C LYS A 81 -15.43 -6.09 8.04
N LEU A 82 -14.76 -5.31 8.90
CA LEU A 82 -13.40 -4.84 8.68
C LEU A 82 -12.42 -5.45 9.69
N GLY A 83 -11.30 -5.95 9.20
CA GLY A 83 -10.10 -6.18 9.98
C GLY A 83 -9.06 -5.15 9.60
N VAL A 84 -8.70 -4.24 10.50
CA VAL A 84 -7.77 -3.15 10.20
C VAL A 84 -6.47 -3.33 10.96
N VAL A 85 -5.36 -3.38 10.24
CA VAL A 85 -4.00 -3.37 10.77
C VAL A 85 -3.47 -1.95 10.64
N PRO A 86 -3.32 -1.20 11.75
CA PRO A 86 -2.85 0.17 11.70
C PRO A 86 -1.34 0.25 11.46
N GLN A 87 -0.86 1.39 10.98
CA GLN A 87 0.57 1.66 10.80
C GLN A 87 1.33 1.67 12.13
N GLU A 88 0.74 2.23 13.19
CA GLU A 88 1.37 2.32 14.52
C GLU A 88 1.25 1.00 15.31
N LEU A 89 2.31 0.67 16.06
CA LEU A 89 2.35 -0.48 16.95
C LEU A 89 1.67 -0.13 18.29
N VAL A 90 0.37 -0.37 18.37
CA VAL A 90 -0.39 -0.23 19.63
C VAL A 90 -0.65 -1.61 20.21
N PHE A 91 -0.23 -1.84 21.45
CA PHE A 91 -0.47 -3.11 22.14
C PHE A 91 -0.70 -2.89 23.64
N ASP A 92 -1.49 -3.78 24.23
CA ASP A 92 -1.68 -3.81 25.68
C ASP A 92 -0.56 -4.64 26.33
N PRO A 93 0.23 -4.04 27.22
CA PRO A 93 1.38 -4.71 27.84
C PRO A 93 1.02 -5.72 28.94
N PHE A 94 -0.24 -5.80 29.35
CA PHE A 94 -0.67 -6.63 30.47
C PHE A 94 -1.03 -8.06 30.07
N PHE A 95 -1.31 -8.30 28.80
CA PHE A 95 -1.74 -9.60 28.29
C PHE A 95 -0.58 -10.37 27.61
N ASN A 96 -0.69 -11.68 27.60
CA ASN A 96 0.06 -12.51 26.66
C ASN A 96 -0.63 -12.50 25.28
N VAL A 97 0.04 -13.06 24.26
CA VAL A 97 -0.44 -13.03 22.89
C VAL A 97 -1.83 -13.69 22.75
N ARG A 98 -2.01 -14.89 23.32
CA ARG A 98 -3.27 -15.64 23.27
C ARG A 98 -4.42 -14.90 23.99
N GLU A 99 -4.14 -14.37 25.15
CA GLU A 99 -5.12 -13.56 25.91
C GLU A 99 -5.57 -12.34 25.12
N ALA A 100 -4.62 -11.61 24.49
CA ALA A 100 -4.94 -10.47 23.66
C ALA A 100 -5.84 -10.85 22.47
N LEU A 101 -5.60 -12.00 21.82
CA LEU A 101 -6.45 -12.48 20.72
C LEU A 101 -7.83 -12.95 21.20
N ARG A 102 -7.92 -13.63 22.34
CA ARG A 102 -9.22 -14.03 22.94
C ARG A 102 -10.05 -12.81 23.33
N LEU A 103 -9.41 -11.79 23.93
CA LEU A 103 -10.06 -10.54 24.30
C LEU A 103 -10.60 -9.83 23.04
N GLN A 104 -9.76 -9.73 22.02
CA GLN A 104 -10.15 -9.12 20.73
C GLN A 104 -11.31 -9.89 20.07
N SER A 105 -11.26 -11.22 20.09
CA SER A 105 -12.37 -12.09 19.61
C SER A 105 -13.68 -11.79 20.35
N GLY A 106 -13.59 -11.61 21.67
CA GLY A 106 -14.72 -11.27 22.53
C GLY A 106 -15.37 -9.91 22.19
N TYR A 107 -14.58 -8.90 21.80
CA TYR A 107 -15.12 -7.60 21.36
C TYR A 107 -16.01 -7.73 20.10
N PHE A 108 -15.72 -8.69 19.24
CA PHE A 108 -16.56 -9.01 18.07
C PHE A 108 -17.68 -10.00 18.36
N GLY A 109 -17.82 -10.46 19.62
CA GLY A 109 -18.85 -11.42 20.04
C GLY A 109 -18.57 -12.86 19.62
N VAL A 110 -17.35 -13.17 19.16
CA VAL A 110 -16.95 -14.52 18.77
C VAL A 110 -16.45 -15.25 20.01
N ARG A 111 -17.17 -16.33 20.38
CA ARG A 111 -16.85 -17.20 21.52
C ARG A 111 -16.23 -18.51 21.02
N HIS A 112 -15.41 -19.15 21.88
CA HIS A 112 -14.77 -20.45 21.57
C HIS A 112 -13.98 -20.43 20.25
N ASN A 113 -13.11 -19.44 20.08
CA ASN A 113 -12.35 -19.15 18.85
C ASN A 113 -10.92 -19.68 18.88
N ASP A 114 -10.63 -20.62 19.80
CA ASP A 114 -9.26 -21.05 20.04
C ASP A 114 -8.63 -21.76 18.83
N ASP A 115 -9.40 -22.57 18.11
CA ASP A 115 -8.92 -23.25 16.90
C ASP A 115 -8.44 -22.27 15.83
N TRP A 116 -9.21 -21.19 15.61
CA TRP A 116 -8.82 -20.15 14.67
C TRP A 116 -7.65 -19.30 15.19
N ILE A 117 -7.60 -19.02 16.48
CA ILE A 117 -6.47 -18.35 17.12
C ILE A 117 -5.20 -19.17 16.95
N ASP A 118 -5.25 -20.49 17.12
CA ASP A 118 -4.12 -21.38 16.92
C ASP A 118 -3.67 -21.41 15.45
N GLU A 119 -4.59 -21.43 14.51
CA GLU A 119 -4.29 -21.34 13.08
C GLU A 119 -3.61 -20.00 12.73
N LEU A 120 -4.11 -18.86 13.26
CA LEU A 120 -3.51 -17.55 13.08
C LEU A 120 -2.07 -17.52 13.63
N LEU A 121 -1.89 -18.02 14.85
CA LEU A 121 -0.57 -18.05 15.49
C LEU A 121 0.42 -18.91 14.71
N ALA A 122 -0.01 -20.08 14.22
CA ALA A 122 0.82 -20.95 13.39
C ALA A 122 1.18 -20.28 12.05
N SER A 123 0.18 -19.73 11.34
CA SER A 123 0.36 -19.09 10.03
C SER A 123 1.24 -17.84 10.09
N LEU A 124 1.26 -17.15 11.23
CA LEU A 124 2.07 -15.94 11.44
C LEU A 124 3.39 -16.23 12.18
N GLY A 125 3.76 -17.52 12.38
CA GLY A 125 4.99 -17.90 13.06
C GLY A 125 5.08 -17.37 14.50
N LEU A 126 3.97 -17.45 15.25
CA LEU A 126 3.84 -17.01 16.64
C LEU A 126 3.42 -18.14 17.60
N ALA A 127 3.34 -19.39 17.13
CA ALA A 127 2.84 -20.53 17.92
C ALA A 127 3.65 -20.72 19.21
N ASP A 128 4.97 -20.62 19.15
CA ASP A 128 5.89 -20.72 20.28
C ASP A 128 5.84 -19.50 21.23
N LYS A 129 5.23 -18.43 20.80
CA LYS A 129 5.06 -17.17 21.54
C LYS A 129 3.64 -16.94 22.07
N ALA A 130 2.73 -17.91 21.88
CA ALA A 130 1.33 -17.79 22.28
C ALA A 130 1.13 -17.32 23.73
N ASN A 131 1.97 -17.81 24.65
CA ASN A 131 1.91 -17.50 26.06
C ASN A 131 2.96 -16.42 26.49
N ALA A 132 3.72 -15.88 25.55
CA ALA A 132 4.67 -14.80 25.83
C ALA A 132 3.94 -13.47 26.08
N ASN A 133 4.43 -12.68 27.04
CA ASN A 133 3.88 -11.34 27.28
C ASN A 133 4.22 -10.42 26.09
N MET A 134 3.29 -9.55 25.72
CA MET A 134 3.44 -8.60 24.60
C MET A 134 4.70 -7.72 24.72
N ARG A 135 5.17 -7.42 25.93
CA ARG A 135 6.40 -6.63 26.16
C ARG A 135 7.67 -7.34 25.69
N GLN A 136 7.68 -8.69 25.75
CA GLN A 136 8.85 -9.52 25.43
C GLN A 136 9.04 -9.74 23.93
N LEU A 137 8.06 -9.33 23.13
CA LEU A 137 8.09 -9.53 21.66
C LEU A 137 8.93 -8.45 20.98
N SER A 138 9.62 -8.85 19.91
CA SER A 138 10.26 -7.91 18.98
C SER A 138 9.22 -7.04 18.25
N GLY A 139 9.65 -5.95 17.61
CA GLY A 139 8.76 -5.08 16.82
C GLY A 139 8.03 -5.87 15.72
N GLY A 140 8.75 -6.72 14.98
CA GLY A 140 8.16 -7.57 13.94
C GLY A 140 7.18 -8.60 14.50
N MET A 141 7.43 -9.19 15.69
CA MET A 141 6.47 -10.08 16.35
C MET A 141 5.21 -9.33 16.77
N LYS A 142 5.34 -8.13 17.36
CA LYS A 142 4.21 -7.26 17.72
C LYS A 142 3.36 -6.93 16.50
N ARG A 143 3.99 -6.61 15.36
CA ARG A 143 3.29 -6.35 14.10
C ARG A 143 2.44 -7.55 13.65
N ARG A 144 2.99 -8.77 13.73
CA ARG A 144 2.24 -10.00 13.41
C ARG A 144 1.09 -10.27 14.38
N VAL A 145 1.23 -9.94 15.66
CA VAL A 145 0.12 -10.02 16.62
C VAL A 145 -0.99 -9.03 16.25
N LEU A 146 -0.66 -7.80 15.81
CA LEU A 146 -1.68 -6.85 15.33
C LEU A 146 -2.42 -7.38 14.09
N VAL A 147 -1.72 -8.04 13.17
CA VAL A 147 -2.36 -8.74 12.05
C VAL A 147 -3.30 -9.84 12.56
N ALA A 148 -2.85 -10.68 13.50
CA ALA A 148 -3.71 -11.70 14.10
C ALA A 148 -4.96 -11.11 14.77
N GLN A 149 -4.81 -10.00 15.52
CA GLN A 149 -5.93 -9.29 16.14
C GLN A 149 -6.94 -8.76 15.12
N ALA A 150 -6.47 -8.22 14.00
CA ALA A 150 -7.33 -7.73 12.93
C ALA A 150 -8.13 -8.86 12.25
N LEU A 151 -7.60 -10.09 12.24
CA LEU A 151 -8.16 -11.24 11.55
C LEU A 151 -8.95 -12.20 12.48
N VAL A 152 -8.91 -11.98 13.79
CA VAL A 152 -9.45 -12.93 14.78
C VAL A 152 -10.95 -13.20 14.63
N HIS A 153 -11.71 -12.26 14.07
CA HIS A 153 -13.16 -12.37 13.84
C HIS A 153 -13.52 -12.75 12.38
N LYS A 154 -12.53 -13.18 11.58
CA LYS A 154 -12.67 -13.56 10.16
C LYS A 154 -13.41 -12.49 9.32
N PRO A 155 -12.90 -11.25 9.29
CA PRO A 155 -13.57 -10.17 8.56
C PRO A 155 -13.54 -10.43 7.05
N PRO A 156 -14.63 -10.17 6.30
CA PRO A 156 -14.62 -10.29 4.84
C PRO A 156 -13.71 -9.26 4.15
N ILE A 157 -13.35 -8.17 4.82
CA ILE A 157 -12.47 -7.12 4.29
C ILE A 157 -11.30 -6.89 5.24
N ILE A 158 -10.09 -6.96 4.71
CA ILE A 158 -8.82 -6.81 5.42
C ILE A 158 -8.16 -5.51 4.94
N VAL A 159 -7.84 -4.62 5.86
CA VAL A 159 -7.16 -3.34 5.57
C VAL A 159 -5.78 -3.37 6.23
N LEU A 160 -4.75 -3.24 5.44
CA LEU A 160 -3.35 -3.32 5.85
C LEU A 160 -2.65 -1.98 5.58
N ASP A 161 -2.41 -1.20 6.62
CA ASP A 161 -1.72 0.08 6.50
C ASP A 161 -0.22 -0.11 6.79
N GLU A 162 0.59 -0.23 5.73
CA GLU A 162 2.04 -0.49 5.78
C GLU A 162 2.42 -1.69 6.68
N PRO A 163 1.85 -2.88 6.45
CA PRO A 163 1.94 -3.99 7.41
C PRO A 163 3.36 -4.57 7.55
N THR A 164 4.24 -4.33 6.59
CA THR A 164 5.61 -4.88 6.51
C THR A 164 6.69 -3.88 6.90
N ALA A 165 6.32 -2.67 7.33
CA ALA A 165 7.27 -1.66 7.76
C ALA A 165 8.10 -2.16 8.98
N GLY A 166 9.43 -2.21 8.81
CA GLY A 166 10.36 -2.68 9.86
C GLY A 166 10.32 -4.19 10.11
N VAL A 167 9.78 -4.98 9.20
CA VAL A 167 9.77 -6.45 9.23
C VAL A 167 10.87 -6.98 8.32
N ASP A 168 11.60 -8.01 8.76
CA ASP A 168 12.61 -8.69 7.93
C ASP A 168 11.99 -9.42 6.74
N VAL A 169 12.85 -9.79 5.76
CA VAL A 169 12.41 -10.33 4.46
C VAL A 169 11.67 -11.65 4.61
N GLU A 170 12.14 -12.57 5.45
CA GLU A 170 11.54 -13.91 5.63
C GLU A 170 10.13 -13.79 6.25
N LEU A 171 10.02 -12.98 7.29
CA LEU A 171 8.74 -12.73 7.96
C LEU A 171 7.75 -11.97 7.05
N ARG A 172 8.25 -11.08 6.19
CA ARG A 172 7.45 -10.39 5.18
C ARG A 172 6.84 -11.40 4.20
N GLN A 173 7.63 -12.32 3.68
CA GLN A 173 7.14 -13.38 2.78
C GLN A 173 6.08 -14.26 3.45
N THR A 174 6.30 -14.66 4.70
CA THR A 174 5.32 -15.44 5.48
C THR A 174 3.99 -14.71 5.60
N LEU A 175 4.01 -13.41 5.92
CA LEU A 175 2.81 -12.58 6.00
C LEU A 175 2.08 -12.53 4.64
N TRP A 176 2.82 -12.29 3.56
CA TRP A 176 2.21 -12.17 2.23
C TRP A 176 1.61 -13.50 1.74
N HIS A 177 2.27 -14.63 1.98
CA HIS A 177 1.69 -15.94 1.66
C HIS A 177 0.38 -16.17 2.42
N PHE A 178 0.33 -15.78 3.69
CA PHE A 178 -0.88 -15.92 4.50
C PHE A 178 -2.01 -15.01 3.99
N ILE A 179 -1.75 -13.72 3.74
CA ILE A 179 -2.75 -12.77 3.23
C ILE A 179 -3.23 -13.16 1.83
N ALA A 180 -2.32 -13.60 0.95
CA ALA A 180 -2.68 -14.08 -0.39
C ALA A 180 -3.58 -15.35 -0.33
N ARG A 181 -3.36 -16.24 0.64
CA ARG A 181 -4.26 -17.37 0.90
C ARG A 181 -5.66 -16.88 1.28
N LEU A 182 -5.77 -15.96 2.24
CA LEU A 182 -7.07 -15.40 2.64
C LEU A 182 -7.79 -14.72 1.48
N ASN A 183 -7.05 -14.00 0.62
CA ASN A 183 -7.66 -13.38 -0.56
C ASN A 183 -8.19 -14.43 -1.54
N LYS A 184 -7.46 -15.53 -1.77
CA LYS A 184 -7.93 -16.68 -2.58
C LYS A 184 -9.15 -17.36 -1.96
N GLU A 185 -9.30 -17.32 -0.65
CA GLU A 185 -10.49 -17.82 0.08
C GLU A 185 -11.68 -16.85 0.00
N GLY A 186 -11.54 -15.71 -0.69
CA GLY A 186 -12.60 -14.75 -0.97
C GLY A 186 -12.57 -13.47 -0.12
N HIS A 187 -11.59 -13.29 0.75
CA HIS A 187 -11.43 -12.04 1.48
C HIS A 187 -10.97 -10.90 0.55
N THR A 188 -11.59 -9.73 0.69
CA THR A 188 -11.15 -8.49 0.03
C THR A 188 -9.98 -7.89 0.80
N VAL A 189 -8.92 -7.48 0.12
CA VAL A 189 -7.73 -6.89 0.76
C VAL A 189 -7.49 -5.47 0.23
N LEU A 190 -7.40 -4.49 1.13
CA LEU A 190 -6.90 -3.15 0.85
C LEU A 190 -5.51 -2.99 1.47
N LEU A 191 -4.51 -2.80 0.64
CA LEU A 191 -3.11 -2.66 1.02
C LEU A 191 -2.62 -1.24 0.77
N THR A 192 -1.99 -0.62 1.78
CA THR A 192 -1.02 0.46 1.53
C THR A 192 0.38 -0.05 1.77
N THR A 193 1.30 0.32 0.92
CA THR A 193 2.73 0.01 1.07
C THR A 193 3.56 1.10 0.40
N HIS A 194 4.79 1.24 0.84
CA HIS A 194 5.83 1.98 0.14
C HIS A 194 6.76 1.06 -0.67
N TYR A 195 6.60 -0.26 -0.54
CA TYR A 195 7.28 -1.27 -1.34
C TYR A 195 6.46 -1.55 -2.60
N LEU A 196 6.81 -0.91 -3.72
CA LEU A 196 6.05 -1.01 -4.96
C LEU A 196 6.07 -2.43 -5.55
N GLU A 197 7.15 -3.18 -5.33
CA GLU A 197 7.26 -4.60 -5.68
C GLU A 197 6.16 -5.47 -5.03
N GLU A 198 5.80 -5.17 -3.77
CA GLU A 198 4.71 -5.88 -3.09
C GLU A 198 3.36 -5.57 -3.75
N ALA A 199 3.11 -4.31 -4.09
CA ALA A 199 1.88 -3.91 -4.75
C ALA A 199 1.78 -4.50 -6.16
N GLU A 200 2.89 -4.54 -6.91
CA GLU A 200 2.96 -5.15 -8.24
C GLU A 200 2.65 -6.65 -8.19
N ALA A 201 3.23 -7.36 -7.21
CA ALA A 201 3.09 -8.81 -7.10
C ALA A 201 1.71 -9.26 -6.58
N LEU A 202 1.04 -8.46 -5.75
CA LEU A 202 -0.14 -8.87 -5.00
C LEU A 202 -1.43 -8.21 -5.49
N CYS A 203 -1.38 -6.95 -5.94
CA CYS A 203 -2.59 -6.18 -6.20
C CYS A 203 -3.14 -6.41 -7.61
N ASN A 204 -4.45 -6.64 -7.72
CA ASN A 204 -5.16 -6.72 -8.99
C ASN A 204 -5.35 -5.35 -9.64
N ARG A 205 -5.70 -4.35 -8.81
CA ARG A 205 -5.87 -2.94 -9.18
C ARG A 205 -5.17 -2.05 -8.17
N ILE A 206 -4.75 -0.89 -8.67
CA ILE A 206 -4.01 0.09 -7.88
C ILE A 206 -4.61 1.47 -8.08
N ALA A 207 -4.88 2.17 -6.98
CA ALA A 207 -5.13 3.61 -6.96
C ALA A 207 -3.87 4.34 -6.49
N MET A 208 -3.48 5.38 -7.21
CA MET A 208 -2.40 6.26 -6.82
C MET A 208 -2.96 7.59 -6.32
N LEU A 209 -2.63 7.94 -5.08
CA LEU A 209 -3.01 9.20 -4.45
C LEU A 209 -1.87 10.21 -4.51
N LYS A 210 -2.23 11.47 -4.81
CA LYS A 210 -1.35 12.63 -4.68
C LYS A 210 -2.14 13.83 -4.17
N SER A 211 -1.65 14.49 -3.12
CA SER A 211 -2.28 15.68 -2.53
C SER A 211 -3.78 15.52 -2.28
N GLY A 212 -4.18 14.36 -1.73
CA GLY A 212 -5.57 14.06 -1.38
C GLY A 212 -6.50 13.73 -2.56
N ARG A 213 -5.96 13.47 -3.76
CA ARG A 213 -6.73 13.13 -4.97
C ARG A 213 -6.23 11.83 -5.58
N VAL A 214 -7.12 11.09 -6.20
CA VAL A 214 -6.75 9.94 -7.05
C VAL A 214 -6.22 10.49 -8.37
N VAL A 215 -4.96 10.17 -8.69
CA VAL A 215 -4.29 10.61 -9.93
C VAL A 215 -4.13 9.48 -10.95
N ALA A 216 -4.24 8.24 -10.52
CA ALA A 216 -4.35 7.06 -11.38
C ALA A 216 -5.16 5.98 -10.66
N LEU A 217 -5.95 5.21 -11.41
CA LEU A 217 -6.71 4.06 -10.93
C LEU A 217 -6.90 3.09 -12.08
N ASP A 218 -6.24 1.96 -12.05
CA ASP A 218 -6.37 0.93 -13.08
C ASP A 218 -5.92 -0.44 -12.57
N ARG A 219 -6.07 -1.47 -13.39
CA ARG A 219 -5.49 -2.78 -13.17
C ARG A 219 -3.96 -2.68 -13.19
N THR A 220 -3.29 -3.41 -12.31
CA THR A 220 -1.82 -3.43 -12.24
C THR A 220 -1.21 -3.74 -13.61
N SER A 221 -1.78 -4.71 -14.35
CA SER A 221 -1.32 -5.04 -15.69
C SER A 221 -1.47 -3.91 -16.73
N GLU A 222 -2.52 -3.09 -16.62
CA GLU A 222 -2.73 -1.95 -17.53
C GLU A 222 -1.81 -0.78 -17.17
N LEU A 223 -1.59 -0.53 -15.88
CA LEU A 223 -0.62 0.46 -15.43
C LEU A 223 0.80 0.13 -15.94
N LEU A 224 1.20 -1.15 -15.84
CA LEU A 224 2.49 -1.61 -16.35
C LEU A 224 2.57 -1.53 -17.90
N LYS A 225 1.47 -1.82 -18.60
CA LYS A 225 1.42 -1.64 -20.06
C LYS A 225 1.47 -0.17 -20.48
N ALA A 226 0.82 0.72 -19.75
CA ALA A 226 0.84 2.16 -20.04
C ALA A 226 2.25 2.76 -19.90
N ALA A 227 3.07 2.21 -19.01
CA ALA A 227 4.49 2.49 -18.92
C ALA A 227 5.30 1.71 -19.96
N SER A 228 4.61 1.03 -20.92
CA SER A 228 5.16 0.07 -21.86
C SER A 228 6.42 0.61 -22.56
N GLY A 229 7.53 0.19 -22.05
CA GLY A 229 8.85 0.54 -22.50
C GLY A 229 9.85 -0.33 -21.79
N ASN A 230 11.02 -0.34 -22.35
CA ASN A 230 12.20 -0.78 -21.67
C ASN A 230 12.78 0.41 -20.90
N VAL A 231 13.54 0.11 -19.86
CA VAL A 231 14.38 1.11 -19.18
C VAL A 231 15.81 0.72 -19.46
N LEU A 232 16.53 1.62 -20.10
CA LEU A 232 17.98 1.53 -20.26
C LEU A 232 18.61 1.96 -18.93
N VAL A 233 19.29 1.04 -18.26
CA VAL A 233 20.01 1.28 -17.01
C VAL A 233 21.51 1.16 -17.28
N PHE A 234 22.30 2.10 -16.82
CA PHE A 234 23.77 2.05 -16.93
C PHE A 234 24.43 2.82 -15.79
N LYS A 235 25.73 2.58 -15.63
CA LYS A 235 26.55 3.34 -14.69
C LYS A 235 27.47 4.30 -15.43
N THR A 236 27.69 5.47 -14.89
CA THR A 236 28.67 6.43 -15.41
C THR A 236 29.25 7.29 -14.29
N ASP A 237 30.51 7.68 -14.45
CA ASP A 237 31.16 8.72 -13.64
C ASP A 237 31.16 10.08 -14.37
N SER A 238 30.74 10.09 -15.64
CA SER A 238 30.69 11.28 -16.46
C SER A 238 29.42 12.10 -16.18
N ALA A 239 29.52 13.42 -16.22
CA ALA A 239 28.34 14.29 -16.17
C ALA A 239 27.51 14.11 -17.45
N LEU A 240 26.22 13.92 -17.32
CA LEU A 240 25.32 13.86 -18.46
C LEU A 240 25.12 15.27 -19.07
N PRO A 241 25.10 15.38 -20.41
CA PRO A 241 24.65 16.60 -21.07
C PRO A 241 23.23 17.01 -20.61
N PRO A 242 22.93 18.31 -20.50
CA PRO A 242 21.63 18.78 -19.99
C PRO A 242 20.42 18.19 -20.71
N ALA A 243 20.51 17.98 -22.03
CA ALA A 243 19.43 17.39 -22.82
C ALA A 243 19.15 15.92 -22.46
N LEU A 244 20.18 15.14 -22.15
CA LEU A 244 20.03 13.74 -21.70
C LEU A 244 19.67 13.68 -20.21
N ALA A 245 20.24 14.54 -19.38
CA ALA A 245 19.92 14.62 -17.97
C ALA A 245 18.42 14.95 -17.73
N ALA A 246 17.81 15.76 -18.58
CA ALA A 246 16.39 16.07 -18.50
C ALA A 246 15.46 14.87 -18.77
N GLN A 247 15.96 13.83 -19.46
CA GLN A 247 15.23 12.60 -19.79
C GLN A 247 15.67 11.41 -18.94
N ALA A 248 16.64 11.60 -18.06
CA ALA A 248 17.26 10.56 -17.27
C ALA A 248 16.97 10.73 -15.77
N ARG A 249 16.77 9.62 -15.10
CA ARG A 249 16.83 9.56 -13.64
C ARG A 249 18.23 9.18 -13.21
N VAL A 250 18.89 10.03 -12.43
CA VAL A 250 20.24 9.81 -11.96
C VAL A 250 20.25 9.57 -10.45
N THR A 251 20.80 8.44 -10.02
CA THR A 251 20.94 8.09 -8.60
C THR A 251 22.39 7.66 -8.35
N GLY A 252 23.22 8.58 -7.84
CA GLY A 252 24.66 8.36 -7.74
C GLY A 252 25.29 8.15 -9.13
N ARG A 253 25.89 6.96 -9.35
CA ARG A 253 26.46 6.56 -10.65
C ARG A 253 25.45 5.89 -11.59
N VAL A 254 24.28 5.50 -11.08
CA VAL A 254 23.27 4.78 -11.87
C VAL A 254 22.37 5.77 -12.59
N VAL A 255 22.27 5.58 -13.90
CA VAL A 255 21.40 6.35 -14.79
C VAL A 255 20.33 5.43 -15.37
N GLN A 256 19.10 5.91 -15.38
CA GLN A 256 17.93 5.20 -15.93
C GLN A 256 17.28 6.11 -16.97
N MET A 257 17.04 5.58 -18.16
CA MET A 257 16.38 6.29 -19.26
C MET A 257 15.24 5.43 -19.80
N ALA A 258 14.03 6.01 -19.89
CA ALA A 258 12.88 5.32 -20.48
C ALA A 258 13.11 5.15 -22.00
N ALA A 259 12.78 3.97 -22.53
CA ALA A 259 12.86 3.65 -23.94
C ALA A 259 11.64 2.81 -24.35
N HIS A 260 10.87 3.23 -25.36
CA HIS A 260 9.66 2.51 -25.75
C HIS A 260 10.00 1.22 -26.53
N ASP A 261 11.06 1.26 -27.31
CA ASP A 261 11.48 0.14 -28.17
C ASP A 261 13.01 0.04 -28.30
N ALA A 262 13.48 -0.88 -29.13
CA ALA A 262 14.88 -1.09 -29.40
C ALA A 262 15.54 0.12 -30.11
N GLN A 263 14.76 0.86 -30.92
CA GLN A 263 15.25 2.02 -31.63
C GLN A 263 15.55 3.19 -30.67
N ASP A 264 14.69 3.41 -29.69
CA ASP A 264 14.93 4.40 -28.63
C ASP A 264 16.19 4.07 -27.83
N ILE A 265 16.42 2.78 -27.49
CA ILE A 265 17.62 2.34 -26.79
C ILE A 265 18.86 2.65 -27.64
N GLU A 266 18.83 2.34 -28.95
CA GLU A 266 19.94 2.64 -29.86
C GLU A 266 20.20 4.14 -29.93
N GLN A 267 19.16 4.97 -30.03
CA GLN A 267 19.29 6.43 -30.05
C GLN A 267 19.90 6.96 -28.76
N HIS A 268 19.48 6.47 -27.58
CA HIS A 268 20.05 6.86 -26.30
C HIS A 268 21.55 6.49 -26.22
N LEU A 269 21.91 5.27 -26.59
CA LEU A 269 23.30 4.83 -26.57
C LEU A 269 24.15 5.60 -27.59
N ALA A 270 23.63 5.91 -28.76
CA ALA A 270 24.30 6.75 -29.74
C ALA A 270 24.55 8.18 -29.23
N ALA A 271 23.53 8.79 -28.62
CA ALA A 271 23.64 10.14 -28.05
C ALA A 271 24.64 10.20 -26.88
N LEU A 272 24.65 9.19 -26.01
CA LEU A 272 25.62 9.08 -24.91
C LEU A 272 27.07 8.97 -25.46
N ARG A 273 27.26 8.13 -26.48
CA ARG A 273 28.54 7.96 -27.13
C ARG A 273 29.04 9.24 -27.83
N GLN A 274 28.12 9.95 -28.54
CA GLN A 274 28.47 11.23 -29.18
C GLN A 274 28.86 12.31 -28.16
N ALA A 275 28.23 12.26 -26.98
CA ALA A 275 28.53 13.17 -25.88
C ALA A 275 29.82 12.79 -25.10
N GLY A 276 30.49 11.70 -25.44
CA GLY A 276 31.69 11.23 -24.76
C GLY A 276 31.43 10.70 -23.34
N VAL A 277 30.17 10.28 -23.05
CA VAL A 277 29.81 9.68 -21.75
C VAL A 277 30.35 8.25 -21.70
N ASP A 278 31.15 7.95 -20.68
CA ASP A 278 31.62 6.58 -20.42
C ASP A 278 30.46 5.77 -19.81
N VAL A 279 29.99 4.75 -20.54
CA VAL A 279 28.82 3.93 -20.18
C VAL A 279 29.32 2.56 -19.72
N GLN A 280 29.01 2.20 -18.48
CA GLN A 280 29.39 0.94 -17.84
C GLN A 280 28.17 0.18 -17.39
N ASP A 281 28.25 -1.16 -17.28
CA ASP A 281 27.20 -2.04 -16.74
C ASP A 281 25.81 -1.78 -17.36
N VAL A 282 25.72 -1.85 -18.69
CA VAL A 282 24.44 -1.63 -19.42
C VAL A 282 23.49 -2.79 -19.20
N GLU A 283 22.29 -2.46 -18.74
CA GLU A 283 21.17 -3.38 -18.58
C GLU A 283 19.93 -2.80 -19.25
N ILE A 284 19.13 -3.66 -19.87
CA ILE A 284 17.82 -3.31 -20.38
C ILE A 284 16.80 -4.12 -19.59
N ARG A 285 15.97 -3.43 -18.81
CA ARG A 285 14.88 -4.06 -18.06
C ARG A 285 13.53 -3.57 -18.54
N ARG A 286 12.49 -4.31 -18.25
CA ARG A 286 11.11 -3.81 -18.44
C ARG A 286 10.80 -2.76 -17.36
N ALA A 287 9.98 -1.79 -17.73
CA ALA A 287 9.43 -0.85 -16.77
C ALA A 287 8.62 -1.60 -15.70
N ASP A 288 8.82 -1.23 -14.46
CA ASP A 288 8.11 -1.77 -13.30
C ASP A 288 7.13 -0.75 -12.72
N LEU A 289 6.43 -1.11 -11.65
CA LEU A 289 5.47 -0.23 -11.00
C LEU A 289 6.14 1.03 -10.39
N GLU A 290 7.45 0.98 -10.10
CA GLU A 290 8.19 2.15 -9.62
C GLU A 290 8.31 3.21 -10.72
N ASP A 291 8.61 2.79 -11.94
CA ASP A 291 8.70 3.69 -13.10
C ASP A 291 7.35 4.34 -13.41
N VAL A 292 6.26 3.53 -13.37
CA VAL A 292 4.88 4.03 -13.50
C VAL A 292 4.58 5.07 -12.43
N PHE A 293 4.84 4.72 -11.18
CA PHE A 293 4.55 5.57 -10.03
C PHE A 293 5.25 6.93 -10.14
N LEU A 294 6.53 6.91 -10.48
CA LEU A 294 7.32 8.15 -10.65
C LEU A 294 6.81 9.01 -11.80
N SER A 295 6.47 8.39 -12.94
CA SER A 295 5.90 9.09 -14.10
C SER A 295 4.57 9.77 -13.75
N VAL A 296 3.64 9.04 -13.12
CA VAL A 296 2.34 9.58 -12.67
C VAL A 296 2.53 10.71 -11.67
N MET A 297 3.47 10.54 -10.71
CA MET A 297 3.74 11.58 -9.72
C MET A 297 4.38 12.83 -10.33
N ALA A 298 5.22 12.72 -11.35
CA ALA A 298 5.81 13.85 -12.05
C ALA A 298 4.74 14.62 -12.86
N SER A 299 3.94 13.91 -13.67
CA SER A 299 2.91 14.49 -14.53
C SER A 299 1.84 15.28 -13.76
N ALA A 300 1.43 14.75 -12.60
CA ALA A 300 0.45 15.43 -11.74
C ALA A 300 1.03 16.67 -11.00
N SER A 301 2.32 16.98 -11.14
CA SER A 301 2.94 18.22 -10.61
C SER A 301 2.93 19.37 -11.63
N GLY A 302 2.82 19.06 -12.93
CA GLY A 302 2.82 20.06 -14.02
C GLY A 302 1.48 20.79 -14.24
N GLY A 303 0.41 20.39 -13.55
CA GLY A 303 -0.93 20.97 -13.68
C GLY A 303 -1.28 22.11 -12.70
N GLN A 304 -0.33 22.62 -11.92
CA GLN A 304 -0.54 23.72 -10.98
C GLN A 304 0.39 24.91 -11.27
N VAL A 305 0.35 25.41 -12.51
CA VAL A 305 0.82 26.78 -12.82
C VAL A 305 -0.18 27.39 -13.79
N ALA A 306 -1.25 27.94 -13.27
CA ALA A 306 -1.99 29.07 -13.85
C ALA A 306 -2.94 29.64 -12.76
#